data_4f3839dc47f7fdd22f9ff01cb49d0ec3
#
_entry.id   4f3839dc47f7fdd22f9ff01cb49d0ec3
#
_cell.length_a   1.000
_cell.length_b   1.000
_cell.length_c   1.000
_cell.angle_alpha   90.00
_cell.angle_beta   90.00
_cell.angle_gamma   90.00
#
_symmetry.space_group_name_H-M   'P 1'
#
loop_
_entity.id
_entity.type
_entity.pdbx_description
1 polymer ?
#
loop_
_entity_poly.entity_id
_entity_poly.type
_entity_poly.pdbx_seq_one_letter_code
_entity_poly.pdbx_strand_id
1 'polypeptide(L)'
;MDKIHWLQRHGHLRSVDGGPCASLKGLALLGSVDIQRLRDVYTDGQLELDGVLLRDMRRGANGNVARCGTNDMVELLWRLARRKEACRC
;
A
#
# COMPACT_ATOMS: atom_id res chain seq x y z
N MET A 1 -9.29 -7.54 -16.88
CA MET A 1 -7.91 -7.50 -16.34
C MET A 1 -7.91 -7.94 -14.89
N ASP A 2 -6.97 -8.80 -14.53
CA ASP A 2 -6.82 -9.24 -13.14
C ASP A 2 -6.05 -8.18 -12.36
N LYS A 3 -6.72 -7.52 -11.41
CA LYS A 3 -6.13 -6.44 -10.61
C LYS A 3 -5.00 -6.94 -9.73
N ILE A 4 -5.15 -8.14 -9.17
CA ILE A 4 -4.10 -8.74 -8.33
C ILE A 4 -2.84 -8.96 -9.15
N HIS A 5 -2.97 -9.52 -10.34
CA HIS A 5 -1.84 -9.77 -11.22
C HIS A 5 -1.15 -8.46 -11.63
N TRP A 6 -1.95 -7.44 -11.98
CA TRP A 6 -1.43 -6.12 -12.32
C TRP A 6 -0.62 -5.51 -11.17
N LEU A 7 -1.18 -5.59 -9.96
CA LEU A 7 -0.52 -5.06 -8.77
C LEU A 7 0.77 -5.81 -8.44
N GLN A 8 0.78 -7.12 -8.63
CA GLN A 8 1.99 -7.93 -8.43
C GLN A 8 3.08 -7.54 -9.43
N ARG A 9 2.71 -7.34 -10.68
CA ARG A 9 3.67 -6.94 -11.72
C ARG A 9 4.29 -5.57 -11.44
N HIS A 10 3.53 -4.67 -10.82
CA HIS A 10 4.00 -3.33 -10.49
C HIS A 10 4.62 -3.22 -9.10
N GLY A 11 4.75 -4.34 -8.39
CA GLY A 11 5.44 -4.38 -7.11
C GLY A 11 4.62 -3.93 -5.91
N HIS A 12 3.30 -3.77 -6.06
CA HIS A 12 2.43 -3.36 -4.95
C HIS A 12 1.96 -4.52 -4.08
N LEU A 13 1.93 -5.73 -4.64
CA LEU A 13 1.55 -6.94 -3.93
C LEU A 13 2.66 -7.99 -4.04
N ARG A 14 2.75 -8.84 -3.01
CA ARG A 14 3.65 -9.98 -2.97
C ARG A 14 2.82 -11.25 -2.85
N SER A 15 3.31 -12.34 -3.44
CA SER A 15 2.73 -13.67 -3.23
C SER A 15 3.43 -14.31 -2.06
N VAL A 16 2.67 -14.69 -1.04
CA VAL A 16 3.18 -15.47 0.09
C VAL A 16 2.22 -16.62 0.33
N ASP A 17 2.64 -17.60 1.12
CA ASP A 17 1.78 -18.71 1.49
C ASP A 17 0.50 -18.16 2.12
N GLY A 18 -0.65 -18.53 1.56
CA GLY A 18 -1.94 -18.03 2.03
C GLY A 18 -2.54 -16.92 1.18
N GLY A 19 -1.83 -16.41 0.16
CA GLY A 19 -2.40 -15.46 -0.78
C GLY A 19 -1.62 -14.17 -0.94
N PRO A 20 -2.19 -13.18 -1.63
CA PRO A 20 -1.52 -11.90 -1.87
C PRO A 20 -1.44 -11.05 -0.61
N CYS A 21 -0.28 -10.44 -0.39
CA CYS A 21 -0.05 -9.48 0.69
C CYS A 21 0.51 -8.18 0.13
N ALA A 22 0.22 -7.07 0.79
CA ALA A 22 0.77 -5.78 0.38
C ALA A 22 2.29 -5.77 0.60
N SER A 23 3.03 -5.32 -0.40
CA SER A 23 4.47 -5.08 -0.27
C SER A 23 4.69 -3.77 0.51
N LEU A 24 5.96 -3.44 0.82
CA LEU A 24 6.27 -2.15 1.43
C LEU A 24 5.78 -1.00 0.55
N LYS A 25 5.96 -1.13 -0.76
CA LYS A 25 5.48 -0.14 -1.73
C LYS A 25 3.95 -0.01 -1.66
N GLY A 26 3.23 -1.15 -1.58
CA GLY A 26 1.78 -1.15 -1.46
C GLY A 26 1.31 -0.55 -0.15
N LEU A 27 1.98 -0.87 0.97
CA LEU A 27 1.64 -0.31 2.27
C LEU A 27 1.85 1.21 2.32
N ALA A 28 2.95 1.68 1.73
CA ALA A 28 3.22 3.12 1.65
C ALA A 28 2.12 3.84 0.88
N LEU A 29 1.67 3.25 -0.21
CA LEU A 29 0.61 3.82 -1.03
C LEU A 29 -0.73 3.83 -0.28
N LEU A 30 -1.08 2.72 0.38
CA LEU A 30 -2.32 2.61 1.16
C LEU A 30 -2.38 3.64 2.30
N GLY A 31 -1.27 3.83 2.99
CA GLY A 31 -1.18 4.72 4.14
C GLY A 31 -0.79 6.15 3.80
N SER A 32 -0.53 6.44 2.53
CA SER A 32 -0.08 7.75 2.06
C SER A 32 1.16 8.24 2.80
N VAL A 33 2.12 7.35 3.02
CA VAL A 33 3.40 7.69 3.66
C VAL A 33 4.54 7.41 2.69
N ASP A 34 5.68 8.03 2.94
CA ASP A 34 6.87 7.78 2.14
C ASP A 34 7.37 6.35 2.39
N ILE A 35 7.68 5.63 1.31
CA ILE A 35 8.17 4.25 1.43
C ILE A 35 9.46 4.17 2.25
N GLN A 36 10.27 5.23 2.24
CA GLN A 36 11.51 5.26 3.02
C GLN A 36 11.25 5.16 4.52
N ARG A 37 10.15 5.75 5.00
CA ARG A 37 9.76 5.62 6.41
C ARG A 37 9.52 4.17 6.80
N LEU A 38 8.92 3.38 5.87
CA LEU A 38 8.68 1.96 6.11
C LEU A 38 9.97 1.16 6.02
N ARG A 39 10.84 1.50 5.07
CA ARG A 39 12.14 0.82 4.93
C ARG A 39 13.01 1.04 6.16
N ASP A 40 12.95 2.23 6.75
CA ASP A 40 13.76 2.56 7.92
C ASP A 40 13.39 1.74 9.16
N VAL A 41 12.14 1.25 9.22
CA VAL A 41 11.67 0.42 10.35
C VAL A 41 11.53 -1.06 9.96
N TYR A 42 11.90 -1.42 8.74
CA TYR A 42 11.87 -2.81 8.28
C TYR A 42 13.20 -3.48 8.61
N THR A 43 13.17 -4.46 9.50
CA THR A 43 14.37 -5.14 9.97
C THR A 43 14.12 -6.64 10.03
N ASP A 44 15.04 -7.42 9.45
CA ASP A 44 15.01 -8.89 9.49
C ASP A 44 13.67 -9.49 9.05
N GLY A 45 13.09 -8.93 7.99
CA GLY A 45 11.83 -9.41 7.46
C GLY A 45 10.61 -8.99 8.25
N GLN A 46 10.79 -8.13 9.25
CA GLN A 46 9.70 -7.64 10.08
C GLN A 46 9.57 -6.13 9.99
N LEU A 47 8.33 -5.66 9.97
CA LEU A 47 8.00 -4.24 9.93
C LEU A 47 7.55 -3.83 11.34
N GLU A 48 8.39 -3.02 12.01
CA GLU A 48 8.09 -2.53 13.34
C GLU A 48 7.58 -1.09 13.27
N LEU A 49 6.27 -0.94 13.32
CA LEU A 49 5.65 0.38 13.26
C LEU A 49 5.64 1.03 14.63
N ASP A 50 6.23 2.23 14.72
CA ASP A 50 6.09 3.04 15.94
C ASP A 50 4.69 3.69 15.96
N GLY A 51 4.32 4.27 17.10
CA GLY A 51 2.99 4.83 17.29
C GLY A 51 2.67 5.98 16.33
N VAL A 52 3.66 6.80 15.99
CA VAL A 52 3.49 7.93 15.09
C VAL A 52 3.26 7.46 13.65
N LEU A 53 4.11 6.53 13.20
CA LEU A 53 3.99 5.99 11.84
C LEU A 53 2.67 5.25 11.65
N LEU A 54 2.29 4.43 12.64
CA LEU A 54 1.02 3.70 12.59
C LEU A 54 -0.16 4.66 12.52
N ARG A 55 -0.14 5.73 13.32
CA ARG A 55 -1.18 6.75 13.31
C ARG A 55 -1.28 7.43 11.94
N ASP A 56 -0.14 7.79 11.37
CA ASP A 56 -0.09 8.44 10.07
C ASP A 56 -0.61 7.54 8.97
N MET A 57 -0.24 6.25 9.01
CA MET A 57 -0.73 5.27 8.04
C MET A 57 -2.24 5.04 8.15
N ARG A 58 -2.76 4.97 9.38
CA ARG A 58 -4.21 4.82 9.58
C ARG A 58 -4.97 6.04 9.05
N ARG A 59 -4.46 7.23 9.31
CA ARG A 59 -5.07 8.47 8.81
C ARG A 59 -5.07 8.49 7.29
N GLY A 60 -3.93 8.14 6.67
CA GLY A 60 -3.83 8.07 5.21
C GLY A 60 -4.75 7.04 4.61
N ALA A 61 -4.80 5.85 5.22
CA ALA A 61 -5.67 4.78 4.73
C ALA A 61 -7.14 5.16 4.84
N ASN A 62 -7.55 5.75 5.95
CA ASN A 62 -8.94 6.19 6.13
C ASN A 62 -9.32 7.26 5.10
N GLY A 63 -8.43 8.19 4.83
CA GLY A 63 -8.64 9.21 3.80
C GLY A 63 -8.77 8.60 2.41
N ASN A 64 -7.95 7.60 2.10
CA ASN A 64 -8.00 6.92 0.82
C ASN A 64 -9.29 6.11 0.66
N VAL A 65 -9.73 5.42 1.71
CA VAL A 65 -11.01 4.70 1.70
C VAL A 65 -12.16 5.67 1.43
N ALA A 66 -12.17 6.81 2.08
CA ALA A 66 -13.22 7.81 1.88
C ALA A 66 -13.22 8.36 0.45
N ARG A 67 -12.05 8.65 -0.11
CA ARG A 67 -11.95 9.21 -1.47
C ARG A 67 -12.27 8.19 -2.55
N CYS A 68 -11.87 6.94 -2.36
CA CYS A 68 -12.06 5.89 -3.37
C CYS A 68 -13.39 5.17 -3.22
N GLY A 69 -14.07 5.33 -2.10
CA GLY A 69 -15.36 4.70 -1.87
C GLY A 69 -15.32 3.20 -1.69
N THR A 70 -14.17 2.65 -1.32
CA THR A 70 -14.02 1.21 -1.09
C THR A 70 -13.03 0.95 0.04
N ASN A 71 -13.28 -0.11 0.81
CA ASN A 71 -12.35 -0.60 1.84
C ASN A 71 -11.69 -1.92 1.43
N ASP A 72 -11.93 -2.38 0.22
CA ASP A 72 -11.25 -3.57 -0.32
C ASP A 72 -9.80 -3.20 -0.63
N MET A 73 -8.85 -3.91 -0.03
CA MET A 73 -7.43 -3.61 -0.16
C MET A 73 -6.96 -3.66 -1.62
N VAL A 74 -7.36 -4.70 -2.35
CA VAL A 74 -6.94 -4.87 -3.75
C VAL A 74 -7.50 -3.75 -4.62
N GLU A 75 -8.79 -3.46 -4.49
CA GLU A 75 -9.44 -2.40 -5.25
C GLU A 75 -8.84 -1.04 -4.91
N LEU A 76 -8.61 -0.79 -3.63
CA LEU A 76 -8.03 0.47 -3.15
C LEU A 76 -6.62 0.67 -3.70
N LEU A 77 -5.78 -0.35 -3.58
CA LEU A 77 -4.41 -0.31 -4.13
C LEU A 77 -4.42 -0.06 -5.63
N TRP A 78 -5.30 -0.75 -6.35
CA TRP A 78 -5.39 -0.62 -7.80
C TRP A 78 -5.76 0.81 -8.21
N ARG A 79 -6.75 1.39 -7.53
CA ARG A 79 -7.17 2.76 -7.83
C ARG A 79 -6.10 3.78 -7.50
N LEU A 80 -5.44 3.62 -6.35
CA LEU A 80 -4.37 4.52 -5.93
C LEU A 80 -3.16 4.42 -6.85
N ALA A 81 -2.77 3.21 -7.22
CA ALA A 81 -1.62 2.97 -8.09
C ALA A 81 -1.86 3.56 -9.48
N ARG A 82 -3.06 3.37 -10.03
CA ARG A 82 -3.40 3.92 -11.34
C ARG A 82 -3.46 5.43 -11.33
N ARG A 83 -3.98 6.01 -10.25
CA ARG A 83 -4.02 7.46 -10.11
C ARG A 83 -2.61 8.05 -10.05
N LYS A 84 -1.72 7.40 -9.33
CA LYS A 84 -0.33 7.83 -9.22
C LYS A 84 0.37 7.80 -10.58
N GLU A 85 0.15 6.74 -11.35
CA GLU A 85 0.72 6.65 -12.69
C GLU A 85 0.12 7.69 -13.64
N ALA A 86 -1.18 7.94 -13.55
CA ALA A 86 -1.85 8.92 -14.39
C ALA A 86 -1.38 10.34 -14.09
N CYS A 87 -1.00 10.61 -12.84
CA CYS A 87 -0.50 11.91 -12.42
C CYS A 87 1.00 12.08 -12.62
N ARG A 88 1.62 11.15 -13.29
CA ARG A 88 3.07 11.19 -13.54
C ARG A 88 3.36 12.20 -14.65
N CYS A 89 3.86 13.32 -14.25
CA CYS A 89 4.22 14.37 -15.19
C CYS A 89 5.69 14.28 -15.58
#